data_1bb9c411c81152d4225e2675817007f9
#
_entry.id   1bb9c411c81152d4225e2675817007f9
#
_cell.length_a   1.000
_cell.length_b   1.000
_cell.length_c   1.000
_cell.angle_alpha   90.00
_cell.angle_beta   90.00
_cell.angle_gamma   90.00
#
_symmetry.space_group_name_H-M   'P 1'
#
loop_
_entity.id
_entity.type
_entity.pdbx_description
1 polymer ?
#
loop_
_entity_poly.entity_id
_entity_poly.type
_entity_poly.pdbx_seq_one_letter_code
_entity_poly.pdbx_strand_id
1 'polypeptide(L)'
;MRRVLAFYKFTPVADPADHAEELQRMGEQLGVVGTILLAEEGVNGTIVAEMASLDAMVRTLETVFGAMTFKWSDLDQSGVGFHRFKVRIKPEIVSFGVAGLDLSLIH
;
A
#
# COMPACT_ATOMS: atom_id res chain seq x y z
N MET A 1 12.31 2.01 14.44
CA MET A 1 11.23 3.00 14.56
C MET A 1 10.21 2.79 13.45
N ARG A 2 8.95 2.74 13.81
CA ARG A 2 7.90 2.50 12.83
C ARG A 2 7.52 3.78 12.11
N ARG A 3 7.20 3.66 10.86
CA ARG A 3 6.77 4.78 10.03
C ARG A 3 5.59 4.39 9.17
N VAL A 4 4.95 5.40 8.61
CA VAL A 4 3.82 5.23 7.69
C VAL A 4 4.32 5.46 6.27
N LEU A 5 3.96 4.56 5.36
CA LEU A 5 4.28 4.68 3.94
C LEU A 5 2.99 4.65 3.15
N ALA A 6 2.73 5.70 2.39
CA ALA A 6 1.59 5.76 1.49
C ALA A 6 2.10 5.76 0.05
N PHE A 7 1.35 5.11 -0.84
CA PHE A 7 1.75 5.03 -2.23
C PHE A 7 0.54 4.81 -3.12
N TYR A 8 0.75 5.11 -4.41
CA TYR A 8 -0.34 4.96 -5.35
C TYR A 8 0.25 5.06 -6.75
N LYS A 9 -0.21 4.25 -7.66
CA LYS A 9 0.23 4.28 -9.03
C LYS A 9 -0.83 3.68 -9.95
N PHE A 10 -1.11 4.37 -11.06
CA PHE A 10 -1.88 3.79 -12.14
C PHE A 10 -0.92 3.06 -13.06
N THR A 11 -1.09 1.77 -13.18
CA THR A 11 -0.29 0.93 -14.06
C THR A 11 -1.06 -0.36 -14.28
N PRO A 12 -1.03 -0.93 -15.48
CA PRO A 12 -1.72 -2.21 -15.68
C PRO A 12 -1.16 -3.29 -14.75
N VAL A 13 -2.07 -4.01 -14.11
CA VAL A 13 -1.68 -5.08 -13.18
C VAL A 13 -2.28 -6.38 -13.70
N ALA A 14 -1.43 -7.27 -14.19
CA ALA A 14 -1.86 -8.59 -14.60
C ALA A 14 -2.00 -9.45 -13.36
N ASP A 15 -3.06 -10.23 -13.30
CA ASP A 15 -3.27 -11.19 -12.21
C ASP A 15 -3.20 -10.55 -10.82
N PRO A 16 -4.07 -9.57 -10.52
CA PRO A 16 -4.04 -8.93 -9.20
C PRO A 16 -4.13 -9.91 -8.03
N ALA A 17 -4.86 -11.02 -8.22
CA ALA A 17 -5.02 -11.99 -7.15
C ALA A 17 -3.70 -12.64 -6.76
N ASP A 18 -2.85 -12.95 -7.73
CA ASP A 18 -1.55 -13.54 -7.43
C ASP A 18 -0.65 -12.56 -6.69
N HIS A 19 -0.64 -11.31 -7.11
CA HIS A 19 0.15 -10.29 -6.42
C HIS A 19 -0.40 -10.02 -5.02
N ALA A 20 -1.72 -10.04 -4.86
CA ALA A 20 -2.32 -9.84 -3.55
C ALA A 20 -1.89 -10.91 -2.57
N GLU A 21 -1.87 -12.16 -3.01
CA GLU A 21 -1.47 -13.26 -2.15
C GLU A 21 0.00 -13.14 -1.74
N GLU A 22 0.85 -12.82 -2.69
CA GLU A 22 2.27 -12.67 -2.42
C GLU A 22 2.56 -11.51 -1.48
N LEU A 23 1.93 -10.37 -1.72
CA LEU A 23 2.11 -9.20 -0.87
C LEU A 23 1.55 -9.43 0.53
N GLN A 24 0.42 -10.12 0.64
CA GLN A 24 -0.16 -10.45 1.94
C GLN A 24 0.82 -11.29 2.77
N ARG A 25 1.38 -12.32 2.15
CA ARG A 25 2.32 -13.20 2.84
C ARG A 25 3.58 -12.44 3.27
N MET A 26 4.11 -11.64 2.36
CA MET A 26 5.32 -10.88 2.64
C MET A 26 5.10 -9.87 3.77
N GLY A 27 4.00 -9.15 3.73
CA GLY A 27 3.69 -8.16 4.76
C GLY A 27 3.53 -8.81 6.13
N GLU A 28 2.89 -9.95 6.18
CA GLU A 28 2.74 -10.68 7.44
C GLU A 28 4.09 -11.10 7.99
N GLN A 29 4.98 -11.57 7.14
CA GLN A 29 6.31 -11.98 7.59
C GLN A 29 7.14 -10.80 8.08
N LEU A 30 6.93 -9.63 7.51
CA LEU A 30 7.69 -8.44 7.86
C LEU A 30 7.07 -7.62 8.99
N GLY A 31 5.92 -8.04 9.49
CA GLY A 31 5.26 -7.30 10.57
C GLY A 31 4.60 -6.02 10.12
N VAL A 32 4.21 -5.94 8.86
CA VAL A 32 3.55 -4.78 8.31
C VAL A 32 2.07 -4.79 8.71
N VAL A 33 1.52 -3.63 8.98
CA VAL A 33 0.07 -3.45 9.17
C VAL A 33 -0.41 -2.38 8.20
N GLY A 34 -1.71 -2.32 7.97
CA GLY A 34 -2.29 -1.36 7.04
C GLY A 34 -3.02 -2.05 5.90
N THR A 35 -3.21 -1.34 4.81
CA THR A 35 -4.00 -1.85 3.68
C THR A 35 -3.31 -1.55 2.36
N ILE A 36 -3.32 -2.52 1.47
CA ILE A 36 -2.94 -2.33 0.07
C ILE A 36 -4.15 -2.71 -0.79
N LEU A 37 -4.48 -1.87 -1.75
CA LEU A 37 -5.58 -2.11 -2.67
C LEU A 37 -5.02 -2.33 -4.06
N LEU A 38 -5.43 -3.41 -4.69
CA LEU A 38 -5.01 -3.76 -6.05
C LEU A 38 -6.19 -3.79 -6.98
N ALA A 39 -5.98 -3.31 -8.18
CA ALA A 39 -6.96 -3.42 -9.25
C ALA A 39 -6.21 -3.62 -10.55
N GLU A 40 -6.90 -3.98 -11.60
CA GLU A 40 -6.26 -4.15 -12.91
C GLU A 40 -5.61 -2.87 -13.40
N GLU A 41 -6.06 -1.73 -12.91
CA GLU A 41 -5.55 -0.44 -13.36
C GLU A 41 -4.53 0.18 -12.41
N GLY A 42 -4.19 -0.47 -11.31
CA GLY A 42 -3.16 0.11 -10.44
C GLY A 42 -3.13 -0.44 -9.03
N VAL A 43 -2.38 0.25 -8.19
CA VAL A 43 -2.15 -0.11 -6.80
C VAL A 43 -2.19 1.13 -5.92
N ASN A 44 -2.64 0.95 -4.70
CA ASN A 44 -2.76 2.03 -3.75
C ASN A 44 -2.62 1.43 -2.35
N GLY A 45 -1.99 2.12 -1.44
CA GLY A 45 -1.88 1.58 -0.09
C GLY A 45 -1.34 2.57 0.92
N THR A 46 -1.61 2.24 2.18
CA THR A 46 -1.01 2.91 3.33
C THR A 46 -0.62 1.82 4.31
N ILE A 47 0.65 1.72 4.61
CA ILE A 47 1.18 0.66 5.47
C ILE A 47 2.09 1.24 6.53
N VAL A 48 2.22 0.51 7.63
CA VAL A 48 3.03 0.91 8.78
C VAL A 48 3.92 -0.25 9.18
N ALA A 49 5.19 0.00 9.37
CA ALA A 49 6.14 -1.01 9.84
C ALA A 49 7.46 -0.35 10.23
N GLU A 50 8.39 -1.16 10.69
CA GLU A 50 9.77 -0.70 10.90
C GLU A 50 10.40 -0.36 9.56
N MET A 51 11.37 0.53 9.58
CA MET A 51 12.01 1.01 8.36
C MET A 51 12.56 -0.12 7.49
N ALA A 52 13.23 -1.08 8.11
CA ALA A 52 13.80 -2.19 7.33
C ALA A 52 12.71 -2.97 6.60
N SER A 53 11.57 -3.18 7.25
CA SER A 53 10.45 -3.87 6.61
C SER A 53 9.85 -3.03 5.49
N LEU A 54 9.71 -1.73 5.70
CA LEU A 54 9.19 -0.85 4.66
C LEU A 54 10.12 -0.77 3.47
N ASP A 55 11.43 -0.76 3.70
CA ASP A 55 12.39 -0.77 2.59
C ASP A 55 12.23 -2.04 1.74
N ALA A 56 12.01 -3.18 2.39
CA ALA A 56 11.78 -4.43 1.65
C ALA A 56 10.48 -4.36 0.85
N MET A 57 9.42 -3.78 1.44
CA MET A 57 8.16 -3.61 0.72
C MET A 57 8.32 -2.68 -0.48
N VAL A 58 9.05 -1.57 -0.32
CA VAL A 58 9.30 -0.64 -1.42
C VAL A 58 9.99 -1.35 -2.58
N ARG A 59 11.02 -2.15 -2.29
CA ARG A 59 11.73 -2.87 -3.35
C ARG A 59 10.82 -3.84 -4.08
N THR A 60 9.98 -4.55 -3.34
CA THR A 60 9.06 -5.48 -3.96
C THR A 60 8.01 -4.76 -4.80
N LEU A 61 7.45 -3.67 -4.26
CA LEU A 61 6.45 -2.90 -5.00
C LEU A 61 7.02 -2.33 -6.29
N GLU A 62 8.25 -1.84 -6.24
CA GLU A 62 8.89 -1.32 -7.46
C GLU A 62 9.25 -2.42 -8.45
N THR A 63 9.60 -3.60 -7.95
CA THR A 63 9.87 -4.73 -8.83
C THR A 63 8.61 -5.19 -9.56
N VAL A 64 7.49 -5.21 -8.84
CA VAL A 64 6.23 -5.70 -9.40
C VAL A 64 5.54 -4.64 -10.26
N PHE A 65 5.50 -3.41 -9.79
CA PHE A 65 4.70 -2.37 -10.43
C PHE A 65 5.51 -1.27 -11.12
N GLY A 66 6.82 -1.29 -10.96
CA GLY A 66 7.68 -0.26 -11.53
C GLY A 66 7.86 0.91 -10.58
N ALA A 67 8.64 1.89 -10.99
CA ALA A 67 8.92 3.05 -10.15
C ALA A 67 7.64 3.80 -9.82
N MET A 68 7.52 4.23 -8.57
CA MET A 68 6.36 4.99 -8.13
C MET A 68 6.77 5.97 -7.04
N THR A 69 5.89 6.89 -6.71
CA THR A 69 6.15 7.87 -5.67
C THR A 69 5.65 7.34 -4.34
N PHE A 70 6.50 7.42 -3.33
CA PHE A 70 6.15 7.03 -1.97
C PHE A 70 6.13 8.26 -1.08
N LYS A 71 5.14 8.31 -0.20
CA LYS A 71 5.05 9.39 0.78
C LYS A 71 5.27 8.81 2.16
N TRP A 72 6.27 9.30 2.86
CA TRP A 72 6.63 8.84 4.20
C TRP A 72 6.07 9.80 5.26
N SER A 73 5.59 9.24 6.35
CA SER A 73 5.06 10.05 7.45
C SER A 73 5.42 9.39 8.77
N ASP A 74 5.38 10.17 9.83
CA ASP A 74 5.58 9.64 11.17
C ASP A 74 4.29 9.05 11.71
N LEU A 75 4.40 7.96 12.44
CA LEU A 75 3.23 7.24 12.91
C LEU A 75 2.36 8.08 13.83
N ASP A 76 2.98 8.79 14.75
CA ASP A 76 2.24 9.57 15.74
C ASP A 76 1.46 10.71 15.11
N GLN A 77 1.92 11.23 13.99
CA GLN A 77 1.22 12.32 13.34
C GLN A 77 0.04 11.83 12.53
N SER A 78 0.10 10.61 12.05
CA SER A 78 -0.98 10.09 11.22
C SER A 78 -2.20 9.70 12.01
N GLY A 79 -2.05 9.42 13.30
CA GLY A 79 -3.15 8.93 14.12
C GLY A 79 -3.67 7.58 13.66
N VAL A 80 -2.87 6.83 12.94
CA VAL A 80 -3.31 5.61 12.32
C VAL A 80 -3.46 4.51 13.35
N GLY A 81 -4.60 3.85 13.35
CA GLY A 81 -4.89 2.75 14.25
C GLY A 81 -4.94 1.40 13.57
N PHE A 82 -4.02 1.14 12.67
CA PHE A 82 -3.99 -0.14 12.00
C PHE A 82 -3.58 -1.25 12.95
N HIS A 83 -4.31 -2.35 12.92
CA HIS A 83 -4.01 -3.53 13.73
C HIS A 83 -3.76 -4.76 12.88
N ARG A 84 -4.08 -4.70 11.60
CA ARG A 84 -3.97 -5.84 10.70
C ARG A 84 -3.41 -5.41 9.38
N PHE A 85 -2.88 -6.37 8.63
CA PHE A 85 -2.46 -6.13 7.27
C PHE A 85 -3.43 -6.83 6.33
N LYS A 86 -3.98 -6.07 5.39
CA LYS A 86 -4.91 -6.60 4.40
C LYS A 86 -4.52 -6.12 3.01
N VAL A 87 -4.44 -7.07 2.08
CA VAL A 87 -4.31 -6.74 0.66
C VAL A 87 -5.64 -7.10 0.01
N ARG A 88 -6.32 -6.13 -0.57
CA ARG A 88 -7.64 -6.33 -1.14
C ARG A 88 -7.64 -6.06 -2.62
N ILE A 89 -8.49 -6.75 -3.36
CA ILE A 89 -8.67 -6.53 -4.78
C ILE A 89 -9.95 -5.75 -4.96
N LYS A 90 -9.87 -4.66 -5.71
CA LYS A 90 -11.01 -3.80 -6.00
C LYS A 90 -11.22 -3.73 -7.51
N PRO A 91 -12.45 -3.44 -7.95
CA PRO A 91 -12.70 -3.32 -9.39
C PRO A 91 -11.95 -2.16 -10.01
N GLU A 92 -11.72 -1.10 -9.25
CA GLU A 92 -10.95 0.02 -9.77
C GLU A 92 -10.26 0.76 -8.63
N ILE A 93 -9.14 1.37 -8.95
CA ILE A 93 -8.36 2.12 -8.01
C ILE A 93 -8.84 3.55 -7.89
N VAL A 94 -9.34 4.07 -8.96
CA VAL A 94 -9.66 5.49 -9.04
C VAL A 94 -10.74 5.90 -8.05
N SER A 95 -11.54 4.97 -7.60
CA SER A 95 -12.59 5.29 -6.65
C SER A 95 -12.09 5.77 -5.31
N PHE A 96 -10.78 5.74 -5.13
CA PHE A 96 -10.27 6.19 -3.92
C PHE A 96 -9.65 7.45 -4.01
N GLY A 97 -9.36 7.91 -4.09
CA GLY A 97 -8.62 8.84 -3.93
C GLY A 97 -8.67 9.99 -4.60
N VAL A 98 -9.23 9.83 -5.41
CA VAL A 98 -9.21 10.96 -6.12
C VAL A 98 -10.19 11.82 -5.56
N ALA A 99 -10.67 11.60 -5.37
CA ALA A 99 -11.44 12.49 -4.92
C ALA A 99 -11.25 13.09 -3.79
N GLY A 100 -11.06 12.34 -4.15
CA GLY A 100 -10.86 12.93 -3.41
C GLY A 100 -10.72 13.01 -2.86
N LEU A 101 -10.66 12.55 -2.83
CA LEU A 101 -10.38 12.70 -2.29
C LEU A 101 -10.24 12.93 -1.72
N ASP A 102 -10.44 12.80 -1.59
CA ASP A 102 -10.18 13.02 -0.86
C ASP A 102 -9.91 12.85 -0.29
N LEU A 103 -9.93 12.39 -0.22
CA LEU A 103 -9.63 12.21 0.40
C LEU A 103 -9.29 12.25 0.97
N SER A 104 -9.50 12.23 0.97
CA SER A 104 -9.07 12.32 1.66
C SER A 104 -8.96 11.97 2.02
N LEU A 105 -9.03 11.51 1.98
CA LEU A 105 -8.85 11.19 2.30
C LEU A 105 -8.49 10.91 2.41
N ILE A 106 -8.40 10.76 2.18
CA ILE A 106 -8.08 10.58 2.31
C ILE A 106 -7.92 10.54 2.58
N HIS A 107 -8.16 10.32 2.63
CA HIS A 107 -8.15 10.41 2.95
C HIS A 107 -8.04 10.37 3.23
#